data_921406f0f818cdfcd06215f793f8c765
#
_entry.id   921406f0f818cdfcd06215f793f8c765
#
_cell.length_a   1.000
_cell.length_b   1.000
_cell.length_c   1.000
_cell.angle_alpha   90.00
_cell.angle_beta   90.00
_cell.angle_gamma   90.00
#
_symmetry.space_group_name_H-M   'P 1'
#
loop_
_entity.id
_entity.type
_entity.pdbx_description
1 polymer ?
#
loop_
_entity_poly.entity_id
_entity_poly.type
_entity_poly.pdbx_seq_one_letter_code
_entity_poly.pdbx_strand_id
1 'polypeptide(L)'
;MLSPKLFKGEEREVKTSGEVSVDGTPLDYIVVLSTVVTVLAFVPFSITIGSGGLFPMSQGIFPLVGWLLGPLAGAITSGMGTLIGVFFAPHTAGIPLISILGAVIASFTAGVMSSGKRNTCWRFGLTLIFIIELFLYTRHALDNRVSLSTIIAGSFIDWSGILLFALPTCSLIAQCINSQKPFFVTVGVFVGTWMVMGLSHLGQVVITYYMFNWPEETWLFLVPIVPLENLIRSLMGAFIGIRVISGLRAIGLMKPKQAIY
;
A
#
# COMPACT_ATOMS: atom_id res chain seq x y z
N MET A 1 -39.73 19.28 26.52
CA MET A 1 -38.38 18.91 25.97
C MET A 1 -38.61 18.20 24.66
N LEU A 2 -38.43 18.91 23.54
CA LEU A 2 -38.55 18.35 22.17
C LEU A 2 -37.17 17.77 21.77
N SER A 3 -37.13 16.45 21.61
CA SER A 3 -35.96 15.77 21.05
C SER A 3 -35.74 16.23 19.61
N PRO A 4 -34.55 16.69 19.21
CA PRO A 4 -34.30 17.04 17.83
C PRO A 4 -34.32 15.74 17.00
N LYS A 5 -35.33 15.62 16.11
CA LYS A 5 -35.30 14.59 15.05
C LYS A 5 -34.11 14.90 14.16
N LEU A 6 -33.04 14.11 14.30
CA LEU A 6 -31.99 14.03 13.29
C LEU A 6 -32.68 13.71 11.95
N PHE A 7 -32.56 14.63 10.99
CA PHE A 7 -32.93 14.39 9.61
C PHE A 7 -32.14 13.16 9.14
N LYS A 8 -32.81 12.03 8.98
CA LYS A 8 -32.32 10.96 8.12
C LYS A 8 -32.24 11.56 6.72
N GLY A 9 -31.03 11.85 6.25
CA GLY A 9 -30.84 12.22 4.87
C GLY A 9 -31.48 11.14 4.01
N GLU A 10 -32.28 11.53 3.03
CA GLU A 10 -32.74 10.62 2.00
C GLU A 10 -31.52 9.91 1.43
N GLU A 11 -31.58 8.57 1.36
CA GLU A 11 -30.56 7.79 0.66
C GLU A 11 -30.45 8.37 -0.75
N ARG A 12 -29.42 9.16 -0.97
CA ARG A 12 -29.09 9.59 -2.33
C ARG A 12 -28.65 8.35 -3.07
N GLU A 13 -29.57 7.75 -3.84
CA GLU A 13 -29.19 6.88 -4.92
C GLU A 13 -28.28 7.70 -5.85
N VAL A 14 -26.97 7.58 -5.63
CA VAL A 14 -26.00 8.00 -6.62
C VAL A 14 -26.25 7.04 -7.79
N LYS A 15 -27.01 7.51 -8.80
CA LYS A 15 -27.09 6.81 -10.09
C LYS A 15 -25.65 6.70 -10.59
N THR A 16 -25.03 5.56 -10.33
CA THR A 16 -23.74 5.22 -10.90
C THR A 16 -23.90 5.28 -12.41
N SER A 17 -23.11 6.12 -13.06
CA SER A 17 -23.12 6.29 -14.51
C SER A 17 -22.74 4.95 -15.15
N GLY A 18 -23.78 4.17 -15.55
CA GLY A 18 -23.64 2.97 -16.33
C GLY A 18 -22.93 1.79 -15.64
N GLU A 19 -23.33 0.60 -15.99
CA GLU A 19 -23.00 -0.72 -15.45
C GLU A 19 -21.50 -1.12 -15.44
N VAL A 20 -20.56 -0.21 -15.73
CA VAL A 20 -19.13 -0.53 -15.80
C VAL A 20 -18.53 -0.55 -14.41
N SER A 21 -18.11 -1.74 -14.00
CA SER A 21 -17.43 -1.94 -12.71
C SER A 21 -16.24 -2.89 -12.86
N VAL A 22 -15.21 -2.71 -12.03
CA VAL A 22 -14.08 -3.62 -11.89
C VAL A 22 -14.21 -4.35 -10.57
N ASP A 23 -14.42 -5.67 -10.62
CA ASP A 23 -14.57 -6.54 -9.46
C ASP A 23 -15.66 -6.06 -8.47
N GLY A 24 -16.74 -5.47 -9.00
CA GLY A 24 -17.84 -4.91 -8.23
C GLY A 24 -17.57 -3.52 -7.63
N THR A 25 -16.51 -2.86 -8.06
CA THR A 25 -16.19 -1.47 -7.72
C THR A 25 -16.58 -0.57 -8.89
N PRO A 26 -17.46 0.44 -8.70
CA PRO A 26 -17.84 1.39 -9.75
C PRO A 26 -16.63 2.14 -10.31
N LEU A 27 -16.65 2.41 -11.61
CA LEU A 27 -15.56 3.10 -12.32
C LEU A 27 -15.29 4.50 -11.73
N ASP A 28 -16.32 5.18 -11.25
CA ASP A 28 -16.21 6.52 -10.65
C ASP A 28 -15.24 6.54 -9.44
N TYR A 29 -15.25 5.49 -8.60
CA TYR A 29 -14.30 5.37 -7.48
C TYR A 29 -12.87 5.22 -7.97
N ILE A 30 -12.67 4.45 -9.05
CA ILE A 30 -11.36 4.24 -9.66
C ILE A 30 -10.82 5.56 -10.19
N VAL A 31 -11.63 6.31 -10.94
CA VAL A 31 -11.24 7.60 -11.53
C VAL A 31 -10.90 8.61 -10.45
N VAL A 32 -11.78 8.79 -9.46
CA VAL A 32 -11.57 9.76 -8.36
C VAL A 32 -10.30 9.44 -7.58
N LEU A 33 -10.12 8.19 -7.17
CA LEU A 33 -8.95 7.82 -6.38
C LEU A 33 -7.66 7.79 -7.21
N SER A 34 -7.71 7.46 -8.51
CA SER A 34 -6.55 7.63 -9.40
C SER A 34 -6.12 9.10 -9.49
N THR A 35 -7.09 10.02 -9.57
CA THR A 35 -6.80 11.45 -9.55
C THR A 35 -6.13 11.88 -8.23
N VAL A 36 -6.63 11.38 -7.09
CA VAL A 36 -6.00 11.64 -5.79
C VAL A 36 -4.56 11.12 -5.74
N VAL A 37 -4.32 9.89 -6.21
CA VAL A 37 -2.96 9.32 -6.30
C VAL A 37 -2.07 10.18 -7.18
N THR A 38 -2.57 10.63 -8.34
CA THR A 38 -1.84 11.52 -9.26
C THR A 38 -1.48 12.84 -8.61
N VAL A 39 -2.43 13.50 -7.94
CA VAL A 39 -2.18 14.80 -7.27
C VAL A 39 -1.14 14.64 -6.16
N LEU A 40 -1.21 13.57 -5.38
CA LEU A 40 -0.24 13.30 -4.32
C LEU A 40 1.15 12.90 -4.86
N ALA A 41 1.27 12.56 -6.13
CA ALA A 41 2.57 12.34 -6.76
C ALA A 41 3.39 13.63 -6.90
N PHE A 42 2.75 14.80 -6.97
CA PHE A 42 3.44 16.10 -7.02
C PHE A 42 4.06 16.53 -5.69
N VAL A 43 3.64 15.92 -4.58
CA VAL A 43 4.10 16.29 -3.25
C VAL A 43 5.27 15.40 -2.87
N PRO A 44 6.51 15.92 -2.81
CA PRO A 44 7.65 15.16 -2.33
C PRO A 44 7.51 14.93 -0.83
N PHE A 45 7.79 13.69 -0.41
CA PHE A 45 7.56 13.30 0.98
C PHE A 45 8.83 12.81 1.69
N SER A 46 9.73 12.16 0.98
CA SER A 46 10.92 11.55 1.54
C SER A 46 12.04 11.57 0.52
N ILE A 47 13.28 11.58 0.99
CA ILE A 47 14.47 11.53 0.14
C ILE A 47 14.89 10.07 0.01
N THR A 48 14.78 9.54 -1.19
CA THR A 48 15.34 8.21 -1.50
C THR A 48 16.81 8.35 -1.83
N ILE A 49 17.64 7.87 -0.94
CA ILE A 49 19.09 7.98 -1.10
C ILE A 49 19.61 7.01 -2.18
N GLY A 50 19.01 5.83 -2.31
CA GLY A 50 19.46 4.80 -3.26
C GLY A 50 19.14 5.07 -4.73
N SER A 51 18.08 5.82 -5.04
CA SER A 51 17.67 6.15 -6.42
C SER A 51 17.90 7.62 -6.81
N GLY A 52 18.39 8.44 -5.87
CA GLY A 52 18.63 9.86 -6.12
C GLY A 52 17.36 10.71 -6.30
N GLY A 53 16.18 10.14 -6.01
CA GLY A 53 14.89 10.79 -6.17
C GLY A 53 14.17 11.06 -4.85
N LEU A 54 13.08 11.84 -4.93
CA LEU A 54 12.18 12.09 -3.83
C LEU A 54 11.02 11.08 -3.91
N PHE A 55 10.61 10.48 -2.78
CA PHE A 55 9.40 9.68 -2.77
C PHE A 55 8.15 10.56 -2.80
N PRO A 56 7.14 10.22 -3.61
CA PRO A 56 5.87 10.94 -3.63
C PRO A 56 5.00 10.58 -2.43
N MET A 57 4.21 11.55 -1.98
CA MET A 57 3.23 11.36 -0.90
C MET A 57 2.18 10.28 -1.21
N SER A 58 1.92 10.01 -2.48
CA SER A 58 1.03 8.94 -2.93
C SER A 58 1.41 7.56 -2.39
N GLN A 59 2.70 7.29 -2.11
CA GLN A 59 3.13 6.01 -1.53
C GLN A 59 2.48 5.71 -0.17
N GLY A 60 2.20 6.72 0.65
CA GLY A 60 1.54 6.53 1.94
C GLY A 60 0.07 6.13 1.85
N ILE A 61 -0.57 6.28 0.69
CA ILE A 61 -1.99 5.95 0.50
C ILE A 61 -2.25 4.73 -0.37
N PHE A 62 -1.25 4.12 -1.01
CA PHE A 62 -1.48 2.93 -1.83
C PHE A 62 -2.17 1.79 -1.07
N PRO A 63 -1.78 1.45 0.18
CA PRO A 63 -2.50 0.45 0.96
C PRO A 63 -3.96 0.85 1.22
N LEU A 64 -4.21 2.13 1.51
CA LEU A 64 -5.56 2.65 1.73
C LEU A 64 -6.44 2.43 0.49
N VAL A 65 -5.93 2.74 -0.70
CA VAL A 65 -6.65 2.51 -1.98
C VAL A 65 -7.03 1.03 -2.13
N GLY A 66 -6.11 0.12 -1.81
CA GLY A 66 -6.38 -1.33 -1.83
C GLY A 66 -7.47 -1.75 -0.83
N TRP A 67 -7.46 -1.20 0.39
CA TRP A 67 -8.51 -1.48 1.39
C TRP A 67 -9.87 -0.89 1.02
N LEU A 68 -9.89 0.23 0.33
CA LEU A 68 -11.13 0.89 -0.09
C LEU A 68 -11.78 0.22 -1.30
N LEU A 69 -10.99 -0.25 -2.27
CA LEU A 69 -11.50 -0.73 -3.55
C LEU A 69 -11.38 -2.25 -3.75
N GLY A 70 -10.57 -2.91 -2.92
CA GLY A 70 -10.21 -4.31 -3.11
C GLY A 70 -9.02 -4.51 -4.06
N PRO A 71 -8.62 -5.77 -4.31
CA PRO A 71 -7.32 -6.04 -4.93
C PRO A 71 -7.19 -5.56 -6.37
N LEU A 72 -8.12 -5.91 -7.25
CA LEU A 72 -8.00 -5.56 -8.67
C LEU A 72 -8.27 -4.08 -8.92
N ALA A 73 -9.37 -3.55 -8.40
CA ALA A 73 -9.71 -2.15 -8.57
C ALA A 73 -8.66 -1.24 -7.91
N GLY A 74 -8.16 -1.60 -6.73
CA GLY A 74 -7.09 -0.88 -6.04
C GLY A 74 -5.79 -0.85 -6.83
N ALA A 75 -5.36 -2.01 -7.37
CA ALA A 75 -4.16 -2.11 -8.19
C ALA A 75 -4.24 -1.26 -9.46
N ILE A 76 -5.37 -1.32 -10.16
CA ILE A 76 -5.63 -0.50 -11.36
C ILE A 76 -5.58 0.99 -10.99
N THR A 77 -6.29 1.38 -9.92
CA THR A 77 -6.36 2.77 -9.45
C THR A 77 -4.99 3.35 -9.13
N SER A 78 -4.21 2.64 -8.32
CA SER A 78 -2.87 3.09 -7.92
C SER A 78 -1.89 3.03 -9.08
N GLY A 79 -1.97 2.01 -9.92
CA GLY A 79 -1.15 1.88 -11.13
C GLY A 79 -1.40 3.03 -12.12
N MET A 80 -2.66 3.33 -12.42
CA MET A 80 -3.04 4.43 -13.31
C MET A 80 -2.64 5.79 -12.73
N GLY A 81 -2.95 6.04 -11.44
CA GLY A 81 -2.59 7.30 -10.80
C GLY A 81 -1.09 7.52 -10.76
N THR A 82 -0.30 6.46 -10.48
CA THR A 82 1.17 6.53 -10.50
C THR A 82 1.71 6.68 -11.93
N LEU A 83 1.14 5.98 -12.91
CA LEU A 83 1.52 6.13 -14.32
C LEU A 83 1.37 7.59 -14.77
N ILE A 84 0.22 8.20 -14.50
CA ILE A 84 -0.02 9.63 -14.81
C ILE A 84 0.95 10.50 -14.00
N GLY A 85 1.12 10.22 -12.71
CA GLY A 85 2.04 10.95 -11.83
C GLY A 85 3.47 10.97 -12.33
N VAL A 86 3.98 9.86 -12.83
CA VAL A 86 5.33 9.73 -13.40
C VAL A 86 5.57 10.71 -14.56
N PHE A 87 4.57 10.93 -15.41
CA PHE A 87 4.69 11.87 -16.54
C PHE A 87 4.62 13.34 -16.09
N PHE A 88 3.77 13.65 -15.13
CA PHE A 88 3.52 15.02 -14.70
C PHE A 88 4.38 15.49 -13.52
N ALA A 89 4.90 14.56 -12.73
CA ALA A 89 5.76 14.82 -11.59
C ALA A 89 7.06 13.99 -11.65
N PRO A 90 7.91 14.18 -12.69
CA PRO A 90 9.11 13.35 -12.89
C PRO A 90 10.12 13.49 -11.75
N HIS A 91 10.07 14.58 -10.99
CA HIS A 91 10.96 14.82 -9.83
C HIS A 91 10.71 13.86 -8.66
N THR A 92 9.55 13.18 -8.62
CA THR A 92 9.20 12.16 -7.60
C THR A 92 9.08 10.75 -8.20
N ALA A 93 9.31 10.62 -9.51
CA ALA A 93 9.03 9.37 -10.23
C ALA A 93 10.01 8.23 -9.89
N GLY A 94 11.24 8.55 -9.47
CA GLY A 94 12.29 7.55 -9.33
C GLY A 94 12.55 6.81 -10.64
N ILE A 95 12.54 5.47 -10.60
CA ILE A 95 12.54 4.63 -11.80
C ILE A 95 11.07 4.36 -12.17
N PRO A 96 10.56 4.95 -13.26
CA PRO A 96 9.12 4.99 -13.57
C PRO A 96 8.41 3.63 -13.49
N LEU A 97 8.95 2.62 -14.16
CA LEU A 97 8.33 1.29 -14.21
C LEU A 97 8.29 0.63 -12.82
N ILE A 98 9.34 0.81 -12.01
CA ILE A 98 9.44 0.27 -10.65
C ILE A 98 8.46 0.97 -9.72
N SER A 99 8.29 2.28 -9.86
CA SER A 99 7.32 3.05 -9.08
C SER A 99 5.88 2.62 -9.36
N ILE A 100 5.54 2.39 -10.63
CA ILE A 100 4.22 1.87 -11.02
C ILE A 100 4.01 0.45 -10.46
N LEU A 101 5.02 -0.42 -10.61
CA LEU A 101 4.98 -1.78 -10.07
C LEU A 101 4.75 -1.77 -8.55
N GLY A 102 5.48 -0.92 -7.82
CA GLY A 102 5.32 -0.77 -6.38
C GLY A 102 3.91 -0.33 -5.98
N ALA A 103 3.32 0.63 -6.69
CA ALA A 103 1.95 1.08 -6.46
C ALA A 103 0.93 -0.05 -6.67
N VAL A 104 1.09 -0.83 -7.74
CA VAL A 104 0.25 -2.00 -8.06
C VAL A 104 0.39 -3.07 -6.98
N ILE A 105 1.62 -3.46 -6.62
CA ILE A 105 1.88 -4.45 -5.58
C ILE A 105 1.27 -4.01 -4.25
N ALA A 106 1.49 -2.77 -3.82
CA ALA A 106 0.99 -2.27 -2.54
C ALA A 106 -0.54 -2.32 -2.47
N SER A 107 -1.24 -1.78 -3.47
CA SER A 107 -2.70 -1.75 -3.45
C SER A 107 -3.31 -3.14 -3.64
N PHE A 108 -2.74 -3.99 -4.48
CA PHE A 108 -3.19 -5.36 -4.66
C PHE A 108 -3.03 -6.16 -3.36
N THR A 109 -1.85 -6.11 -2.74
CA THR A 109 -1.55 -6.81 -1.48
C THR A 109 -2.47 -6.34 -0.34
N ALA A 110 -2.73 -5.04 -0.24
CA ALA A 110 -3.69 -4.49 0.73
C ALA A 110 -5.11 -5.01 0.47
N GLY A 111 -5.54 -5.05 -0.78
CA GLY A 111 -6.87 -5.50 -1.16
C GLY A 111 -7.13 -6.98 -0.87
N VAL A 112 -6.13 -7.87 -1.03
CA VAL A 112 -6.30 -9.31 -0.74
C VAL A 112 -6.39 -9.63 0.76
N MET A 113 -6.19 -8.65 1.64
CA MET A 113 -6.43 -8.82 3.08
C MET A 113 -7.91 -9.00 3.41
N SER A 114 -8.83 -8.65 2.50
CA SER A 114 -10.27 -8.86 2.69
C SER A 114 -10.61 -10.36 2.74
N SER A 115 -11.70 -10.69 3.46
CA SER A 115 -12.16 -12.06 3.62
C SER A 115 -12.70 -12.64 2.31
N GLY A 116 -12.50 -13.95 2.10
CA GLY A 116 -13.04 -14.68 0.96
C GLY A 116 -12.07 -15.73 0.41
N LYS A 117 -12.61 -16.83 -0.13
CA LYS A 117 -11.79 -17.94 -0.64
C LYS A 117 -10.79 -17.50 -1.72
N ARG A 118 -11.21 -16.63 -2.64
CA ARG A 118 -10.36 -16.09 -3.69
C ARG A 118 -9.17 -15.31 -3.10
N ASN A 119 -9.44 -14.42 -2.17
CA ASN A 119 -8.41 -13.58 -1.55
C ASN A 119 -7.47 -14.39 -0.67
N THR A 120 -7.97 -15.45 -0.01
CA THR A 120 -7.11 -16.40 0.72
C THR A 120 -6.15 -17.11 -0.22
N CYS A 121 -6.62 -17.57 -1.39
CA CYS A 121 -5.75 -18.18 -2.40
C CYS A 121 -4.70 -17.21 -2.93
N TRP A 122 -5.08 -15.96 -3.24
CA TRP A 122 -4.15 -14.93 -3.67
C TRP A 122 -3.14 -14.54 -2.59
N ARG A 123 -3.58 -14.46 -1.32
CA ARG A 123 -2.68 -14.23 -0.19
C ARG A 123 -1.62 -15.33 -0.09
N PHE A 124 -2.02 -16.59 -0.21
CA PHE A 124 -1.07 -17.70 -0.21
C PHE A 124 -0.08 -17.60 -1.37
N GLY A 125 -0.57 -17.36 -2.60
CA GLY A 125 0.27 -17.20 -3.79
C GLY A 125 1.25 -16.02 -3.65
N LEU A 126 0.77 -14.86 -3.17
CA LEU A 126 1.64 -13.71 -2.92
C LEU A 126 2.69 -13.99 -1.85
N THR A 127 2.30 -14.67 -0.75
CA THR A 127 3.26 -15.06 0.29
C THR A 127 4.39 -15.89 -0.29
N LEU A 128 4.07 -16.87 -1.15
CA LEU A 128 5.08 -17.69 -1.80
C LEU A 128 5.99 -16.86 -2.72
N ILE A 129 5.41 -15.94 -3.51
CA ILE A 129 6.17 -15.03 -4.38
C ILE A 129 7.14 -14.18 -3.54
N PHE A 130 6.68 -13.54 -2.47
CA PHE A 130 7.53 -12.72 -1.62
C PHE A 130 8.64 -13.51 -0.90
N ILE A 131 8.38 -14.76 -0.51
CA ILE A 131 9.43 -15.65 0.03
C ILE A 131 10.48 -15.94 -1.05
N ILE A 132 10.07 -16.22 -2.28
CA ILE A 132 10.98 -16.44 -3.40
C ILE A 132 11.79 -15.17 -3.70
N GLU A 133 11.14 -14.00 -3.74
CA GLU A 133 11.81 -12.71 -3.94
C GLU A 133 12.85 -12.44 -2.85
N LEU A 134 12.50 -12.66 -1.57
CA LEU A 134 13.45 -12.49 -0.47
C LEU A 134 14.63 -13.46 -0.58
N PHE A 135 14.38 -14.71 -0.99
CA PHE A 135 15.44 -15.69 -1.22
C PHE A 135 16.38 -15.25 -2.36
N LEU A 136 15.83 -14.81 -3.48
CA LEU A 136 16.61 -14.32 -4.62
C LEU A 136 17.42 -13.08 -4.26
N TYR A 137 16.81 -12.15 -3.52
CA TYR A 137 17.45 -10.94 -3.02
C TYR A 137 18.64 -11.26 -2.11
N THR A 138 18.41 -12.12 -1.12
CA THR A 138 19.47 -12.59 -0.20
C THR A 138 20.58 -13.32 -0.92
N ARG A 139 20.23 -14.23 -1.82
CA ARG A 139 21.19 -15.00 -2.60
C ARG A 139 22.09 -14.09 -3.43
N HIS A 140 21.51 -13.16 -4.15
CA HIS A 140 22.24 -12.21 -4.98
C HIS A 140 23.15 -11.29 -4.14
N ALA A 141 22.70 -10.88 -2.95
CA ALA A 141 23.50 -10.08 -2.03
C ALA A 141 24.73 -10.86 -1.51
N LEU A 142 24.56 -12.15 -1.17
CA LEU A 142 25.66 -13.01 -0.78
C LEU A 142 26.69 -13.22 -1.92
N ASP A 143 26.20 -13.40 -3.16
CA ASP A 143 27.06 -13.52 -4.34
C ASP A 143 27.87 -12.22 -4.58
N ASN A 144 27.33 -11.06 -4.20
CA ASN A 144 28.01 -9.75 -4.20
C ASN A 144 28.83 -9.49 -2.92
N ARG A 145 29.07 -10.50 -2.08
CA ARG A 145 29.90 -10.45 -0.87
C ARG A 145 29.37 -9.54 0.25
N VAL A 146 28.08 -9.24 0.27
CA VAL A 146 27.44 -8.55 1.38
C VAL A 146 27.32 -9.53 2.55
N SER A 147 27.68 -9.10 3.76
CA SER A 147 27.61 -9.95 4.95
C SER A 147 26.17 -10.32 5.31
N LEU A 148 25.95 -11.54 5.82
CA LEU A 148 24.62 -12.02 6.17
C LEU A 148 23.95 -11.13 7.23
N SER A 149 24.72 -10.60 8.19
CA SER A 149 24.21 -9.67 9.22
C SER A 149 23.68 -8.39 8.61
N THR A 150 24.39 -7.84 7.63
CA THR A 150 23.96 -6.63 6.90
C THR A 150 22.70 -6.91 6.08
N ILE A 151 22.63 -8.08 5.42
CA ILE A 151 21.43 -8.47 4.65
C ILE A 151 20.21 -8.58 5.57
N ILE A 152 20.32 -9.28 6.71
CA ILE A 152 19.21 -9.43 7.65
C ILE A 152 18.74 -8.08 8.19
N ALA A 153 19.68 -7.19 8.54
CA ALA A 153 19.34 -5.87 9.03
C ALA A 153 18.74 -4.98 7.93
N GLY A 154 19.32 -4.98 6.74
CA GLY A 154 18.87 -4.17 5.61
C GLY A 154 17.52 -4.58 5.02
N SER A 155 17.18 -5.89 5.08
CA SER A 155 15.87 -6.41 4.66
C SER A 155 14.84 -6.47 5.79
N PHE A 156 15.04 -5.74 6.89
CA PHE A 156 14.15 -5.78 8.07
C PHE A 156 12.67 -5.54 7.74
N ILE A 157 12.37 -4.54 6.92
CA ILE A 157 10.98 -4.24 6.56
C ILE A 157 10.38 -5.33 5.66
N ASP A 158 11.20 -5.97 4.83
CA ASP A 158 10.78 -6.97 3.87
C ASP A 158 10.36 -8.26 4.58
N TRP A 159 11.25 -8.86 5.38
CA TRP A 159 10.93 -10.10 6.09
C TRP A 159 9.89 -9.89 7.20
N SER A 160 9.89 -8.71 7.89
CA SER A 160 8.83 -8.38 8.85
C SER A 160 7.47 -8.24 8.14
N GLY A 161 7.43 -7.64 6.94
CA GLY A 161 6.25 -7.57 6.10
C GLY A 161 5.72 -8.95 5.72
N ILE A 162 6.60 -9.87 5.28
CA ILE A 162 6.23 -11.26 4.96
C ILE A 162 5.66 -11.96 6.18
N LEU A 163 6.30 -11.86 7.35
CA LEU A 163 5.80 -12.50 8.58
C LEU A 163 4.41 -11.99 8.96
N LEU A 164 4.21 -10.67 8.96
CA LEU A 164 2.91 -10.08 9.28
C LEU A 164 1.82 -10.50 8.29
N PHE A 165 2.16 -10.67 7.00
CA PHE A 165 1.22 -11.02 5.95
C PHE A 165 0.88 -12.51 5.92
N ALA A 166 1.85 -13.38 6.11
CA ALA A 166 1.70 -14.83 6.08
C ALA A 166 0.95 -15.38 7.29
N LEU A 167 1.20 -14.79 8.47
CA LEU A 167 0.63 -15.22 9.74
C LEU A 167 -0.84 -14.78 9.90
N PRO A 168 -1.56 -15.27 10.91
CA PRO A 168 -2.91 -14.81 11.27
C PRO A 168 -3.01 -13.31 11.56
N THR A 169 -1.89 -12.65 11.85
CA THR A 169 -1.77 -11.20 12.03
C THR A 169 -2.38 -10.39 10.88
N CYS A 170 -2.25 -10.86 9.64
CA CYS A 170 -2.90 -10.25 8.48
C CYS A 170 -4.44 -10.14 8.66
N SER A 171 -5.07 -11.19 9.16
CA SER A 171 -6.52 -11.19 9.43
C SER A 171 -6.89 -10.30 10.62
N LEU A 172 -6.03 -10.24 11.65
CA LEU A 172 -6.22 -9.33 12.80
C LEU A 172 -6.11 -7.87 12.37
N ILE A 173 -5.14 -7.54 11.52
CA ILE A 173 -4.98 -6.19 10.95
C ILE A 173 -6.25 -5.80 10.16
N ALA A 174 -6.76 -6.68 9.30
CA ALA A 174 -7.99 -6.46 8.55
C ALA A 174 -9.21 -6.24 9.47
N GLN A 175 -9.32 -7.01 10.56
CA GLN A 175 -10.36 -6.81 11.59
C GLN A 175 -10.20 -5.47 12.31
N CYS A 176 -8.99 -5.05 12.62
CA CYS A 176 -8.71 -3.74 13.22
C CYS A 176 -9.15 -2.60 12.27
N ILE A 177 -8.83 -2.68 10.98
CA ILE A 177 -9.25 -1.69 9.98
C ILE A 177 -10.78 -1.61 9.89
N ASN A 178 -11.47 -2.77 9.96
CA ASN A 178 -12.93 -2.83 9.92
C ASN A 178 -13.62 -2.49 11.25
N SER A 179 -12.87 -2.24 12.32
CA SER A 179 -13.41 -1.93 13.64
C SER A 179 -14.15 -0.60 13.65
N GLN A 180 -15.18 -0.48 14.51
CA GLN A 180 -15.87 0.80 14.76
C GLN A 180 -15.09 1.71 15.73
N LYS A 181 -14.10 1.17 16.46
CA LYS A 181 -13.31 1.92 17.43
C LYS A 181 -12.13 2.61 16.74
N PRO A 182 -12.02 3.97 16.80
CA PRO A 182 -10.97 4.71 16.09
C PRO A 182 -9.56 4.25 16.41
N PHE A 183 -9.28 3.87 17.66
CA PHE A 183 -8.00 3.36 18.09
C PHE A 183 -7.56 2.10 17.29
N PHE A 184 -8.47 1.11 17.17
CA PHE A 184 -8.15 -0.11 16.42
C PHE A 184 -7.98 0.17 14.92
N VAL A 185 -8.80 1.08 14.35
CA VAL A 185 -8.62 1.50 12.96
C VAL A 185 -7.24 2.11 12.76
N THR A 186 -6.82 3.01 13.66
CA THR A 186 -5.49 3.64 13.59
C THR A 186 -4.38 2.60 13.64
N VAL A 187 -4.43 1.67 14.60
CA VAL A 187 -3.45 0.58 14.74
C VAL A 187 -3.46 -0.32 13.50
N GLY A 188 -4.64 -0.71 13.02
CA GLY A 188 -4.80 -1.55 11.84
C GLY A 188 -4.23 -0.90 10.59
N VAL A 189 -4.50 0.38 10.36
CA VAL A 189 -3.98 1.14 9.22
C VAL A 189 -2.46 1.32 9.35
N PHE A 190 -1.95 1.65 10.53
CA PHE A 190 -0.52 1.82 10.77
C PHE A 190 0.27 0.52 10.49
N VAL A 191 -0.10 -0.57 11.17
CA VAL A 191 0.59 -1.87 11.02
C VAL A 191 0.37 -2.46 9.63
N GLY A 192 -0.83 -2.29 9.08
CA GLY A 192 -1.16 -2.70 7.72
C GLY A 192 -0.34 -1.95 6.67
N THR A 193 -0.13 -0.64 6.83
CA THR A 193 0.73 0.14 5.93
C THR A 193 2.18 -0.32 6.05
N TRP A 194 2.70 -0.51 7.27
CA TRP A 194 4.04 -1.05 7.48
C TRP A 194 4.25 -2.37 6.73
N MET A 195 3.36 -3.30 6.93
CA MET A 195 3.38 -4.63 6.29
C MET A 195 3.34 -4.53 4.76
N VAL A 196 2.34 -3.83 4.22
CA VAL A 196 2.10 -3.74 2.77
C VAL A 196 3.23 -2.99 2.07
N MET A 197 3.73 -1.90 2.68
CA MET A 197 4.83 -1.12 2.08
C MET A 197 6.17 -1.85 2.16
N GLY A 198 6.40 -2.69 3.18
CA GLY A 198 7.55 -3.60 3.21
C GLY A 198 7.50 -4.61 2.06
N LEU A 199 6.34 -5.23 1.81
CA LEU A 199 6.17 -6.16 0.69
C LEU A 199 6.30 -5.47 -0.68
N SER A 200 5.77 -4.26 -0.82
CA SER A 200 5.96 -3.46 -2.02
C SER A 200 7.42 -3.06 -2.23
N HIS A 201 8.14 -2.73 -1.14
CA HIS A 201 9.57 -2.45 -1.19
C HIS A 201 10.34 -3.66 -1.68
N LEU A 202 10.07 -4.86 -1.17
CA LEU A 202 10.72 -6.10 -1.59
C LEU A 202 10.59 -6.31 -3.10
N GLY A 203 9.38 -6.22 -3.66
CA GLY A 203 9.15 -6.37 -5.09
C GLY A 203 9.89 -5.34 -5.95
N GLN A 204 10.15 -4.14 -5.42
CA GLN A 204 10.92 -3.10 -6.08
C GLN A 204 12.43 -3.29 -5.91
N VAL A 205 12.88 -3.56 -4.67
CA VAL A 205 14.30 -3.61 -4.34
C VAL A 205 15.00 -4.81 -4.95
N VAL A 206 14.32 -5.94 -5.11
CA VAL A 206 14.88 -7.10 -5.83
C VAL A 206 15.30 -6.68 -7.24
N ILE A 207 14.42 -6.04 -7.99
CA ILE A 207 14.70 -5.61 -9.36
C ILE A 207 15.84 -4.57 -9.39
N THR A 208 15.76 -3.54 -8.54
CA THR A 208 16.78 -2.49 -8.50
C THR A 208 18.14 -3.02 -8.06
N TYR A 209 18.17 -3.99 -7.16
CA TYR A 209 19.42 -4.58 -6.74
C TYR A 209 20.12 -5.38 -7.86
N TYR A 210 19.36 -6.14 -8.65
CA TYR A 210 19.91 -6.79 -9.85
C TYR A 210 20.37 -5.79 -10.92
N MET A 211 19.80 -4.59 -10.97
CA MET A 211 20.23 -3.54 -11.90
C MET A 211 21.52 -2.84 -11.45
N PHE A 212 21.72 -2.62 -10.15
CA PHE A 212 22.77 -1.73 -9.64
C PHE A 212 23.87 -2.43 -8.84
N ASN A 213 23.62 -3.63 -8.33
CA ASN A 213 24.62 -4.43 -7.58
C ASN A 213 25.31 -3.62 -6.47
N TRP A 214 24.54 -3.00 -5.59
CA TRP A 214 25.08 -2.13 -4.53
C TRP A 214 26.08 -2.85 -3.63
N PRO A 215 27.24 -2.23 -3.32
CA PRO A 215 28.22 -2.76 -2.39
C PRO A 215 27.70 -2.70 -0.94
N GLU A 216 28.40 -3.40 -0.02
CA GLU A 216 28.00 -3.49 1.39
C GLU A 216 27.89 -2.13 2.08
N GLU A 217 28.73 -1.18 1.72
CA GLU A 217 28.69 0.18 2.27
C GLU A 217 27.32 0.85 2.01
N THR A 218 26.76 0.64 0.84
CA THR A 218 25.41 1.15 0.50
C THR A 218 24.33 0.49 1.36
N TRP A 219 24.44 -0.83 1.58
CA TRP A 219 23.53 -1.55 2.48
C TRP A 219 23.61 -1.00 3.89
N LEU A 220 24.81 -0.86 4.47
CA LEU A 220 25.01 -0.33 5.83
C LEU A 220 24.41 1.07 5.98
N PHE A 221 24.52 1.90 4.95
CA PHE A 221 23.92 3.22 4.94
C PHE A 221 22.38 3.15 4.90
N LEU A 222 21.80 2.21 4.18
CA LEU A 222 20.36 2.05 4.04
C LEU A 222 19.69 1.38 5.25
N VAL A 223 20.44 0.59 6.05
CA VAL A 223 19.91 -0.11 7.23
C VAL A 223 19.06 0.76 8.17
N PRO A 224 19.49 1.97 8.60
CA PRO A 224 18.65 2.83 9.44
C PRO A 224 17.59 3.61 8.65
N ILE A 225 17.84 3.89 7.38
CA ILE A 225 17.02 4.80 6.58
C ILE A 225 15.73 4.14 6.11
N VAL A 226 15.83 2.93 5.56
CA VAL A 226 14.68 2.22 4.99
C VAL A 226 13.58 1.95 6.04
N PRO A 227 13.88 1.45 7.26
CA PRO A 227 12.87 1.30 8.31
C PRO A 227 12.27 2.65 8.76
N LEU A 228 13.09 3.71 8.85
CA LEU A 228 12.61 5.04 9.21
C LEU A 228 11.62 5.58 8.16
N GLU A 229 11.94 5.45 6.89
CA GLU A 229 11.05 5.87 5.81
C GLU A 229 9.75 5.06 5.83
N ASN A 230 9.81 3.75 6.07
CA ASN A 230 8.62 2.92 6.17
C ASN A 230 7.76 3.29 7.39
N LEU A 231 8.39 3.65 8.52
CA LEU A 231 7.71 4.18 9.70
C LEU A 231 6.96 5.47 9.37
N ILE A 232 7.61 6.42 8.68
CA ILE A 232 7.00 7.68 8.30
C ILE A 232 5.81 7.44 7.34
N ARG A 233 5.94 6.53 6.35
CA ARG A 233 4.83 6.13 5.47
C ARG A 233 3.67 5.54 6.26
N SER A 234 3.96 4.73 7.27
CA SER A 234 2.94 4.11 8.14
C SER A 234 2.21 5.12 9.02
N LEU A 235 2.93 6.09 9.58
CA LEU A 235 2.34 7.19 10.34
C LEU A 235 1.44 8.06 9.45
N MET A 236 1.89 8.40 8.26
CA MET A 236 1.11 9.18 7.30
C MET A 236 -0.12 8.40 6.82
N GLY A 237 0.06 7.12 6.49
CA GLY A 237 -1.04 6.22 6.13
C GLY A 237 -2.10 6.14 7.23
N ALA A 238 -1.69 6.05 8.50
CA ALA A 238 -2.60 6.05 9.64
C ALA A 238 -3.32 7.40 9.79
N PHE A 239 -2.60 8.51 9.67
CA PHE A 239 -3.17 9.86 9.81
C PHE A 239 -4.21 10.16 8.74
N ILE A 240 -3.93 9.82 7.48
CA ILE A 240 -4.87 10.01 6.36
C ILE A 240 -5.97 8.96 6.42
N GLY A 241 -5.60 7.69 6.59
CA GLY A 241 -6.51 6.56 6.46
C GLY A 241 -7.63 6.58 7.49
N ILE A 242 -7.35 6.92 8.76
CA ILE A 242 -8.41 7.01 9.78
C ILE A 242 -9.46 8.08 9.42
N ARG A 243 -9.03 9.21 8.88
CA ARG A 243 -9.95 10.31 8.51
C ARG A 243 -10.79 9.95 7.30
N VAL A 244 -10.16 9.34 6.29
CA VAL A 244 -10.85 8.88 5.07
C VAL A 244 -11.87 7.80 5.42
N ILE A 245 -11.46 6.76 6.16
CA ILE A 245 -12.36 5.67 6.55
C ILE A 245 -13.51 6.18 7.41
N SER A 246 -13.24 7.04 8.40
CA SER A 246 -14.29 7.61 9.26
C SER A 246 -15.23 8.51 8.46
N GLY A 247 -14.70 9.32 7.55
CA GLY A 247 -15.50 10.17 6.65
C GLY A 247 -16.41 9.35 5.74
N LEU A 248 -15.89 8.33 5.09
CA LEU A 248 -16.67 7.43 4.21
C LEU A 248 -17.80 6.73 4.97
N ARG A 249 -17.54 6.28 6.21
CA ARG A 249 -18.56 5.68 7.07
C ARG A 249 -19.64 6.69 7.47
N ALA A 250 -19.24 7.94 7.75
CA ALA A 250 -20.17 8.99 8.18
C ALA A 250 -21.16 9.43 7.09
N ILE A 251 -20.69 9.47 5.83
CA ILE A 251 -21.53 9.85 4.69
C ILE A 251 -22.33 8.67 4.09
N GLY A 252 -22.13 7.46 4.58
CA GLY A 252 -22.89 6.27 4.15
C GLY A 252 -22.73 5.92 2.67
N LEU A 253 -21.55 6.18 2.07
CA LEU A 253 -21.29 5.79 0.67
C LEU A 253 -21.37 4.28 0.49
N MET A 254 -21.87 3.86 -0.68
CA MET A 254 -21.94 2.45 -1.04
C MET A 254 -20.52 1.83 -1.00
N LYS A 255 -20.36 0.87 -0.11
CA LYS A 255 -19.09 0.16 0.08
C LYS A 255 -18.86 -0.82 -1.06
N PRO A 256 -17.71 -0.78 -1.78
CA PRO A 256 -17.34 -1.81 -2.74
C PRO A 256 -17.31 -3.20 -2.09
N LYS A 257 -17.70 -4.23 -2.84
CA LYS A 257 -17.84 -5.61 -2.30
C LYS A 257 -16.57 -6.17 -1.66
N GLN A 258 -15.41 -5.75 -2.16
CA GLN A 258 -14.10 -6.22 -1.71
C GLN A 258 -13.42 -5.28 -0.67
N ALA A 259 -14.05 -4.18 -0.31
CA ALA A 259 -13.50 -3.22 0.65
C ALA A 259 -13.45 -3.77 2.07
N ILE A 260 -12.42 -3.38 2.84
CA ILE A 260 -12.21 -3.86 4.22
C ILE A 260 -12.75 -2.90 5.28
N TYR A 261 -12.89 -1.60 4.96
CA TYR A 261 -13.24 -0.53 5.93
C TYR A 261 -14.68 -0.56 6.41
#